data_fd1d2bbbe9a640a7db48f5bff0d30f77
#
_entry.id   fd1d2bbbe9a640a7db48f5bff0d30f77
#
_cell.length_a   1.000
_cell.length_b   1.000
_cell.length_c   1.000
_cell.angle_alpha   90.00
_cell.angle_beta   90.00
_cell.angle_gamma   90.00
#
_symmetry.space_group_name_H-M   'P 1'
#
loop_
_entity.id
_entity.type
_entity.pdbx_description
1 polymer ?
#
loop_
_entity_poly.entity_id
_entity_poly.type
_entity_poly.pdbx_seq_one_letter_code
_entity_poly.pdbx_strand_id
1 'polypeptide(L)'
;MRDAIVASGGKAELINPEIPVDLVIDHSVQVDSYGCDTALEDNINLEFKRNNERYEFLKWAEKSFDNYRAVPPATGIIHQVNIEFLSDVIIEKDGQLYPDSMFGTDSHTTMINGIGVLGWGVGGIEAEAAMLGEASYFPVPEVI
;
A
#
# COMPACT_ATOMS: atom_id res chain seq x y z
N MET A 1 -4.43 2.40 18.41
CA MET A 1 -5.07 3.74 18.36
C MET A 1 -6.57 3.66 18.58
N ARG A 2 -7.36 2.92 17.77
CA ARG A 2 -8.83 2.85 17.91
C ARG A 2 -9.31 2.49 19.32
N ASP A 3 -8.74 1.47 19.94
CA ASP A 3 -9.10 1.08 21.31
C ASP A 3 -8.80 2.17 22.34
N ALA A 4 -7.69 2.89 22.17
CA ALA A 4 -7.32 4.00 23.06
C ALA A 4 -8.31 5.16 22.95
N ILE A 5 -8.75 5.49 21.73
CA ILE A 5 -9.78 6.52 21.49
C ILE A 5 -11.12 6.09 22.12
N VAL A 6 -11.53 4.85 21.96
CA VAL A 6 -12.76 4.33 22.57
C VAL A 6 -12.66 4.37 24.09
N ALA A 7 -11.53 3.98 24.66
CA ALA A 7 -11.30 4.04 26.10
C ALA A 7 -11.36 5.48 26.68
N SER A 8 -11.04 6.49 25.85
CA SER A 8 -11.17 7.92 26.21
C SER A 8 -12.53 8.55 25.85
N GLY A 9 -13.51 7.75 25.42
CA GLY A 9 -14.87 8.19 25.09
C GLY A 9 -15.07 8.71 23.66
N GLY A 10 -14.06 8.54 22.78
CA GLY A 10 -14.17 8.87 21.37
C GLY A 10 -14.72 7.71 20.53
N LYS A 11 -14.86 7.95 19.23
CA LYS A 11 -15.34 6.97 18.27
C LYS A 11 -14.17 6.35 17.46
N ALA A 12 -14.14 5.02 17.35
CA ALA A 12 -13.09 4.30 16.63
C ALA A 12 -13.01 4.71 15.14
N GLU A 13 -14.15 5.02 14.53
CA GLU A 13 -14.31 5.38 13.12
C GLU A 13 -13.62 6.70 12.76
N LEU A 14 -13.30 7.53 13.74
CA LEU A 14 -12.53 8.76 13.52
C LEU A 14 -11.04 8.51 13.21
N ILE A 15 -10.56 7.29 13.48
CA ILE A 15 -9.18 6.90 13.19
C ILE A 15 -9.13 6.24 11.82
N ASN A 16 -8.79 7.02 10.81
CA ASN A 16 -8.51 6.62 9.45
C ASN A 16 -7.18 7.23 8.99
N PRO A 17 -6.52 6.66 7.98
CA PRO A 17 -5.43 7.36 7.31
C PRO A 17 -5.93 8.69 6.70
N GLU A 18 -5.16 9.75 6.85
CA GLU A 18 -5.47 11.06 6.27
C GLU A 18 -5.19 11.12 4.76
N ILE A 19 -4.38 10.18 4.26
CA ILE A 19 -4.04 10.01 2.85
C ILE A 19 -4.43 8.61 2.38
N PRO A 20 -4.62 8.38 1.07
CA PRO A 20 -4.83 7.05 0.52
C PRO A 20 -3.65 6.12 0.83
N VAL A 21 -3.94 4.90 1.23
CA VAL A 21 -2.96 3.88 1.58
C VAL A 21 -3.24 2.60 0.80
N ASP A 22 -2.27 2.15 0.03
CA ASP A 22 -2.28 0.88 -0.66
C ASP A 22 -1.26 -0.07 -0.04
N LEU A 23 -1.73 -1.22 0.43
CA LEU A 23 -0.86 -2.32 0.84
C LEU A 23 -0.85 -3.38 -0.26
N VAL A 24 0.30 -3.57 -0.88
CA VAL A 24 0.47 -4.55 -1.95
C VAL A 24 1.16 -5.79 -1.42
N ILE A 25 0.54 -6.95 -1.59
CA ILE A 25 1.15 -8.24 -1.25
C ILE A 25 2.08 -8.62 -2.38
N ASP A 26 3.37 -8.50 -2.13
CA ASP A 26 4.42 -8.72 -3.11
C ASP A 26 5.35 -9.88 -2.68
N HIS A 27 5.82 -10.66 -3.66
CA HIS A 27 6.76 -11.78 -3.48
C HIS A 27 6.35 -12.85 -2.45
N SER A 28 5.06 -13.02 -2.14
CA SER A 28 4.61 -13.94 -1.11
C SER A 28 4.33 -15.36 -1.63
N VAL A 29 3.89 -15.50 -2.88
CA VAL A 29 3.57 -16.80 -3.48
C VAL A 29 4.86 -17.59 -3.73
N GLN A 30 5.02 -18.70 -3.02
CA GLN A 30 6.15 -19.60 -3.18
C GLN A 30 5.87 -20.65 -4.26
N VAL A 31 6.90 -21.11 -4.96
CA VAL A 31 6.81 -22.17 -5.96
C VAL A 31 6.96 -23.52 -5.28
N ASP A 32 5.86 -24.10 -4.83
CA ASP A 32 5.80 -25.47 -4.27
C ASP A 32 5.46 -26.51 -5.36
N SER A 33 4.61 -26.11 -6.31
CA SER A 33 4.23 -26.90 -7.48
C SER A 33 4.76 -26.25 -8.76
N TYR A 34 5.24 -27.06 -9.69
CA TYR A 34 5.81 -26.58 -10.94
C TYR A 34 5.67 -27.64 -12.07
N GLY A 35 5.78 -27.17 -13.32
CA GLY A 35 5.81 -28.05 -14.49
C GLY A 35 4.48 -28.75 -14.80
N CYS A 36 3.35 -28.27 -14.28
CA CYS A 36 2.00 -28.75 -14.61
C CYS A 36 1.03 -27.58 -14.76
N ASP A 37 -0.10 -27.83 -15.42
CA ASP A 37 -1.08 -26.80 -15.73
C ASP A 37 -1.76 -26.22 -14.49
N THR A 38 -1.81 -26.96 -13.38
CA THR A 38 -2.41 -26.53 -12.10
C THR A 38 -1.44 -25.82 -11.18
N ALA A 39 -0.15 -25.76 -11.50
CA ALA A 39 0.90 -25.27 -10.61
C ALA A 39 0.62 -23.88 -10.03
N LEU A 40 0.11 -22.95 -10.85
CA LEU A 40 -0.22 -21.60 -10.38
C LEU A 40 -1.33 -21.62 -9.33
N GLU A 41 -2.41 -22.35 -9.61
CA GLU A 41 -3.55 -22.48 -8.71
C GLU A 41 -3.15 -23.16 -7.38
N ASP A 42 -2.36 -24.22 -7.48
CA ASP A 42 -1.85 -24.94 -6.31
C ASP A 42 -1.01 -24.02 -5.40
N ASN A 43 -0.11 -23.24 -5.99
CA ASN A 43 0.74 -22.30 -5.24
C ASN A 43 -0.07 -21.17 -4.60
N ILE A 44 -1.06 -20.62 -5.29
CA ILE A 44 -1.97 -19.61 -4.73
C ILE A 44 -2.77 -20.18 -3.56
N ASN A 45 -3.33 -21.39 -3.71
CA ASN A 45 -4.07 -22.04 -2.64
C ASN A 45 -3.20 -22.32 -1.40
N LEU A 46 -1.95 -22.71 -1.61
CA LEU A 46 -0.98 -22.91 -0.52
C LEU A 46 -0.62 -21.59 0.17
N GLU A 47 -0.47 -20.51 -0.57
CA GLU A 47 -0.23 -19.18 -0.02
C GLU A 47 -1.38 -18.76 0.91
N PHE A 48 -2.61 -18.83 0.45
CA PHE A 48 -3.78 -18.50 1.28
C PHE A 48 -3.88 -19.40 2.51
N LYS A 49 -3.63 -20.70 2.36
CA LYS A 49 -3.65 -21.63 3.49
C LYS A 49 -2.60 -21.31 4.56
N ARG A 50 -1.38 -20.93 4.13
CA ARG A 50 -0.26 -20.59 5.03
C ARG A 50 -0.47 -19.27 5.76
N ASN A 51 -1.05 -18.30 5.08
CA ASN A 51 -1.15 -16.92 5.55
C ASN A 51 -2.60 -16.46 5.78
N ASN A 52 -3.52 -17.39 6.03
CA ASN A 52 -4.95 -17.10 6.19
C ASN A 52 -5.19 -16.00 7.24
N GLU A 53 -4.57 -16.10 8.41
CA GLU A 53 -4.71 -15.12 9.50
C GLU A 53 -4.29 -13.71 9.06
N ARG A 54 -3.21 -13.60 8.28
CA ARG A 54 -2.78 -12.32 7.69
C ARG A 54 -3.85 -11.75 6.77
N TYR A 55 -4.43 -12.57 5.89
CA TYR A 55 -5.41 -12.11 4.92
C TYR A 55 -6.75 -11.77 5.55
N GLU A 56 -7.14 -12.48 6.60
CA GLU A 56 -8.30 -12.10 7.42
C GLU A 56 -8.10 -10.73 8.08
N PHE A 57 -6.91 -10.48 8.62
CA PHE A 57 -6.55 -9.18 9.19
C PHE A 57 -6.58 -8.06 8.15
N LEU A 58 -5.98 -8.27 6.98
CA LEU A 58 -6.00 -7.27 5.90
C LEU A 58 -7.42 -6.99 5.40
N LYS A 59 -8.25 -8.03 5.31
CA LYS A 59 -9.66 -7.87 4.94
C LYS A 59 -10.48 -7.13 5.99
N TRP A 60 -10.15 -7.33 7.26
CA TRP A 60 -10.70 -6.53 8.34
C TRP A 60 -10.27 -5.05 8.20
N ALA A 61 -9.00 -4.78 7.90
CA ALA A 61 -8.49 -3.43 7.71
C ALA A 61 -9.22 -2.69 6.57
N GLU A 62 -9.41 -3.32 5.42
CA GLU A 62 -10.18 -2.76 4.29
C GLU A 62 -11.61 -2.37 4.68
N LYS A 63 -12.25 -3.15 5.55
CA LYS A 63 -13.60 -2.86 6.01
C LYS A 63 -13.65 -1.79 7.10
N SER A 64 -12.53 -1.56 7.76
CA SER A 64 -12.45 -0.70 8.94
C SER A 64 -11.93 0.69 8.65
N PHE A 65 -11.17 0.86 7.57
CA PHE A 65 -10.56 2.12 7.18
C PHE A 65 -11.08 2.57 5.82
N ASP A 66 -11.43 3.85 5.70
CA ASP A 66 -12.00 4.43 4.49
C ASP A 66 -10.94 4.67 3.40
N ASN A 67 -9.72 5.03 3.80
CA ASN A 67 -8.59 5.37 2.91
C ASN A 67 -7.56 4.23 2.81
N TYR A 68 -8.01 2.97 2.89
CA TYR A 68 -7.11 1.83 2.86
C TYR A 68 -7.59 0.77 1.87
N ARG A 69 -6.67 0.28 1.04
CA ARG A 69 -6.90 -0.81 0.11
C ARG A 69 -5.79 -1.85 0.23
N ALA A 70 -6.13 -3.13 0.18
CA ALA A 70 -5.18 -4.22 0.10
C ALA A 70 -5.23 -4.89 -1.27
N VAL A 71 -4.10 -4.92 -1.97
CA VAL A 71 -3.94 -5.66 -3.23
C VAL A 71 -3.53 -7.09 -2.91
N PRO A 72 -4.35 -8.11 -3.27
CA PRO A 72 -4.10 -9.49 -2.87
C PRO A 72 -2.87 -10.10 -3.55
N PRO A 73 -2.35 -11.23 -3.04
CA PRO A 73 -1.26 -11.94 -3.69
C PRO A 73 -1.66 -12.46 -5.08
N ALA A 74 -0.67 -12.76 -5.91
CA ALA A 74 -0.84 -13.23 -7.28
C ALA A 74 -1.54 -12.22 -8.24
N THR A 75 -1.65 -10.96 -7.85
CA THR A 75 -2.23 -9.89 -8.68
C THR A 75 -1.17 -9.14 -9.49
N GLY A 76 0.07 -9.50 -9.34
CA GLY A 76 1.25 -8.85 -9.89
C GLY A 76 2.07 -8.18 -8.80
N ILE A 77 3.32 -7.84 -9.10
CA ILE A 77 4.20 -7.16 -8.16
C ILE A 77 4.15 -5.65 -8.35
N ILE A 78 4.34 -4.90 -7.26
CA ILE A 78 4.17 -3.45 -7.22
C ILE A 78 4.99 -2.73 -8.29
N HIS A 79 6.24 -3.11 -8.45
CA HIS A 79 7.20 -2.41 -9.30
C HIS A 79 7.18 -2.84 -10.77
N GLN A 80 6.27 -3.71 -11.20
CA GLN A 80 6.20 -4.16 -12.59
C GLN A 80 4.84 -3.93 -13.24
N VAL A 81 3.73 -4.15 -12.55
CA VAL A 81 2.41 -4.18 -13.15
C VAL A 81 1.45 -3.20 -12.50
N ASN A 82 1.62 -2.91 -11.21
CA ASN A 82 0.62 -2.20 -10.43
C ASN A 82 0.88 -0.70 -10.26
N ILE A 83 2.02 -0.17 -10.67
CA ILE A 83 2.35 1.26 -10.50
C ILE A 83 1.30 2.16 -11.13
N GLU A 84 0.89 1.85 -12.35
CA GLU A 84 -0.10 2.63 -13.11
C GLU A 84 -1.51 2.55 -12.50
N PHE A 85 -1.79 1.49 -11.73
CA PHE A 85 -3.07 1.31 -11.04
C PHE A 85 -3.08 1.92 -9.63
N LEU A 86 -1.90 2.26 -9.10
CA LEU A 86 -1.73 2.81 -7.76
C LEU A 86 -1.63 4.33 -7.74
N SER A 87 -1.37 4.94 -8.89
CA SER A 87 -1.21 6.39 -9.00
C SER A 87 -2.06 6.97 -10.12
N ASP A 88 -2.75 8.05 -9.83
CA ASP A 88 -3.57 8.80 -10.79
C ASP A 88 -2.76 9.81 -11.61
N VAL A 89 -1.44 9.96 -11.32
CA VAL A 89 -0.52 10.95 -11.93
C VAL A 89 -0.94 12.41 -11.63
N ILE A 90 -2.19 12.74 -11.82
CA ILE A 90 -2.80 14.04 -11.49
C ILE A 90 -4.00 13.79 -10.58
N ILE A 91 -3.98 14.39 -9.42
CA ILE A 91 -5.06 14.30 -8.43
C ILE A 91 -5.96 15.53 -8.57
N GLU A 92 -7.28 15.30 -8.54
CA GLU A 92 -8.28 16.35 -8.38
C GLU A 92 -8.86 16.27 -6.96
N LYS A 93 -8.71 17.34 -6.19
CA LYS A 93 -9.32 17.47 -4.86
C LYS A 93 -9.79 18.90 -4.65
N ASP A 94 -11.02 19.07 -4.21
CA ASP A 94 -11.65 20.37 -3.91
C ASP A 94 -11.59 21.37 -5.08
N GLY A 95 -11.67 20.86 -6.32
CA GLY A 95 -11.58 21.66 -7.54
C GLY A 95 -10.16 22.12 -7.91
N GLN A 96 -9.15 21.59 -7.25
CA GLN A 96 -7.74 21.83 -7.55
C GLN A 96 -7.13 20.59 -8.21
N LEU A 97 -6.29 20.83 -9.21
CA LEU A 97 -5.48 19.81 -9.87
C LEU A 97 -4.02 19.95 -9.42
N TYR A 98 -3.42 18.85 -9.01
CA TYR A 98 -2.01 18.82 -8.63
C TYR A 98 -1.37 17.48 -8.97
N PRO A 99 -0.03 17.45 -9.19
CA PRO A 99 0.69 16.20 -9.41
C PRO A 99 0.59 15.27 -8.21
N ASP A 100 0.43 13.98 -8.48
CA ASP A 100 0.54 12.96 -7.45
C ASP A 100 1.98 12.80 -6.98
N SER A 101 2.15 12.30 -5.77
CA SER A 101 3.43 11.90 -5.20
C SER A 101 3.21 10.67 -4.31
N MET A 102 4.22 9.82 -4.21
CA MET A 102 4.09 8.54 -3.51
C MET A 102 5.18 8.36 -2.46
N PHE A 103 4.77 7.99 -1.26
CA PHE A 103 5.65 7.43 -0.25
C PHE A 103 5.51 5.91 -0.24
N GLY A 104 6.61 5.20 -0.38
CA GLY A 104 6.60 3.74 -0.34
C GLY A 104 7.70 3.18 0.55
N THR A 105 7.40 2.11 1.27
CA THR A 105 8.36 1.39 2.10
C THR A 105 9.14 0.33 1.32
N ASP A 106 8.89 0.24 0.01
CA ASP A 106 9.60 -0.64 -0.91
C ASP A 106 10.86 0.04 -1.49
N SER A 107 11.90 -0.74 -1.76
CA SER A 107 13.14 -0.28 -2.38
C SER A 107 12.98 0.18 -3.83
N HIS A 108 11.86 -0.15 -4.48
CA HIS A 108 11.54 0.18 -5.87
C HIS A 108 10.54 1.33 -6.01
N THR A 109 10.19 2.01 -4.94
CA THR A 109 9.20 3.11 -4.95
C THR A 109 9.51 4.18 -5.99
N THR A 110 10.79 4.51 -6.18
CA THR A 110 11.23 5.51 -7.16
C THR A 110 10.98 5.12 -8.62
N MET A 111 10.64 3.86 -8.92
CA MET A 111 10.28 3.44 -10.29
C MET A 111 9.02 4.15 -10.81
N ILE A 112 8.16 4.65 -9.92
CA ILE A 112 6.97 5.41 -10.30
C ILE A 112 7.31 6.72 -11.02
N ASN A 113 8.55 7.20 -10.91
CA ASN A 113 9.03 8.34 -11.68
C ASN A 113 8.92 8.11 -13.20
N GLY A 114 8.88 6.85 -13.65
CA GLY A 114 8.68 6.48 -15.04
C GLY A 114 7.35 6.97 -15.65
N ILE A 115 6.33 7.20 -14.82
CA ILE A 115 5.05 7.77 -15.23
C ILE A 115 4.88 9.24 -14.80
N GLY A 116 5.97 9.88 -14.35
CA GLY A 116 5.98 11.29 -13.98
C GLY A 116 5.54 11.59 -12.56
N VAL A 117 5.42 10.58 -11.69
CA VAL A 117 5.07 10.72 -10.28
C VAL A 117 6.33 10.71 -9.44
N LEU A 118 6.48 11.66 -8.52
CA LEU A 118 7.62 11.70 -7.61
C LEU A 118 7.41 10.66 -6.49
N GLY A 119 8.24 9.60 -6.51
CA GLY A 119 8.24 8.56 -5.51
C GLY A 119 9.40 8.69 -4.52
N TRP A 120 9.10 8.54 -3.24
CA TRP A 120 10.05 8.56 -2.14
C TRP A 120 10.10 7.20 -1.46
N GLY A 121 11.26 6.56 -1.45
CA GLY A 121 11.50 5.38 -0.61
C GLY A 121 11.73 5.84 0.82
N VAL A 122 10.85 5.46 1.73
CA VAL A 122 10.85 5.87 3.14
C VAL A 122 10.85 4.67 4.08
N GLY A 123 11.19 4.89 5.33
CA GLY A 123 11.02 3.89 6.38
C GLY A 123 9.59 3.80 6.88
N GLY A 124 9.30 2.77 7.70
CA GLY A 124 7.96 2.55 8.25
C GLY A 124 7.47 3.71 9.12
N ILE A 125 8.36 4.37 9.85
CA ILE A 125 8.01 5.51 10.72
C ILE A 125 7.57 6.71 9.90
N GLU A 126 8.26 7.02 8.80
CA GLU A 126 7.90 8.13 7.91
C GLU A 126 6.58 7.83 7.18
N ALA A 127 6.36 6.59 6.79
CA ALA A 127 5.09 6.17 6.19
C ALA A 127 3.94 6.30 7.20
N GLU A 128 4.14 5.89 8.44
CA GLU A 128 3.14 6.05 9.51
C GLU A 128 2.84 7.53 9.78
N ALA A 129 3.86 8.38 9.84
CA ALA A 129 3.69 9.83 10.01
C ALA A 129 2.85 10.43 8.86
N ALA A 130 3.13 10.05 7.61
CA ALA A 130 2.35 10.47 6.46
C ALA A 130 0.88 10.01 6.53
N MET A 131 0.62 8.77 6.97
CA MET A 131 -0.74 8.28 7.19
C MET A 131 -1.49 9.06 8.27
N LEU A 132 -0.77 9.64 9.24
CA LEU A 132 -1.34 10.49 10.29
C LEU A 132 -1.47 11.97 9.87
N GLY A 133 -1.14 12.32 8.64
CA GLY A 133 -1.20 13.67 8.11
C GLY A 133 -0.03 14.57 8.52
N GLU A 134 1.04 13.99 9.07
CA GLU A 134 2.22 14.76 9.46
C GLU A 134 3.07 15.14 8.23
N ALA A 135 3.56 16.36 8.24
CA ALA A 135 4.42 16.87 7.17
C ALA A 135 5.82 16.24 7.23
N SER A 136 6.31 15.79 6.09
CA SER A 136 7.68 15.29 5.95
C SER A 136 8.57 16.33 5.27
N TYR A 137 9.79 16.47 5.75
CA TYR A 137 10.76 17.43 5.23
C TYR A 137 11.97 16.68 4.69
N PHE A 138 12.22 16.83 3.40
CA PHE A 138 13.37 16.24 2.72
C PHE A 138 14.28 17.33 2.15
N PRO A 139 15.61 17.12 2.15
CA PRO A 139 16.49 17.98 1.37
C PRO A 139 16.15 17.84 -0.11
N VAL A 140 16.27 18.93 -0.85
CA VAL A 140 16.12 18.88 -2.31
C VAL A 140 17.18 17.96 -2.88
N PRO A 141 16.81 16.92 -3.65
CA PRO A 141 17.80 15.99 -4.21
C PRO A 141 18.64 16.68 -5.25
N GLU A 142 19.95 16.37 -5.27
CA GLU A 142 20.80 16.69 -6.40
C GLU A 142 20.42 15.77 -7.58
N VAL A 143 20.03 16.39 -8.68
CA VAL A 143 19.74 15.67 -9.92
C VAL A 143 20.98 15.78 -10.82
N ILE A 144 21.57 14.64 -11.13
CA ILE A 144 22.73 14.53 -12.02
C ILE A 144 22.26 14.10 -13.41
#